data_4a195e8a8356b07dec698952480e6238
#
_entry.id   4a195e8a8356b07dec698952480e6238
#
_cell.length_a   1.000
_cell.length_b   1.000
_cell.length_c   1.000
_cell.angle_alpha   90.00
_cell.angle_beta   90.00
_cell.angle_gamma   90.00
#
_symmetry.space_group_name_H-M   'P 1'
#
loop_
_entity.id
_entity.type
_entity.pdbx_description
1 polymer ?
#
loop_
_entity_poly.entity_id
_entity_poly.type
_entity_poly.pdbx_seq_one_letter_code
_entity_poly.pdbx_strand_id
1 'polypeptide(L)'
;MFALMTTTWASAQTERLRVGERSSGIDQLALKKLVDTFSNLADVKDVKSQMDLFTDDAEVHSKAGEHVSVMKGKEQIGKAFADYLALFDVVYHLNGQQTVEIDGDTATGISYCFVTLIGNGKRNQSGGRYHDTYVKQNGKWLIKRRESNFMFTTV
;
A
#
# COMPACT_ATOMS: atom_id res chain seq x y z
N MET A 1 -47.59 -21.09 20.63
CA MET A 1 -46.46 -20.37 21.27
C MET A 1 -45.15 -20.63 20.54
N PHE A 2 -45.08 -20.41 19.21
CA PHE A 2 -43.89 -20.70 18.39
C PHE A 2 -43.52 -19.54 17.40
N ALA A 3 -44.07 -18.34 17.56
CA ALA A 3 -43.82 -17.26 16.62
C ALA A 3 -42.75 -16.25 17.03
N LEU A 4 -42.12 -16.34 18.21
CA LEU A 4 -41.17 -15.34 18.73
C LEU A 4 -39.69 -15.64 18.48
N MET A 5 -39.34 -16.88 18.06
CA MET A 5 -37.92 -17.24 17.87
C MET A 5 -37.38 -16.99 16.47
N THR A 6 -38.21 -16.82 15.45
CA THR A 6 -37.76 -16.63 14.08
C THR A 6 -37.34 -15.19 13.75
N THR A 7 -37.87 -14.20 14.46
CA THR A 7 -37.54 -12.77 14.25
C THR A 7 -36.18 -12.37 14.82
N THR A 8 -35.71 -13.02 15.86
CA THR A 8 -34.41 -12.71 16.50
C THR A 8 -33.21 -13.23 15.70
N TRP A 9 -33.37 -14.33 14.97
CA TRP A 9 -32.30 -14.90 14.14
C TRP A 9 -32.05 -14.07 12.87
N ALA A 10 -33.07 -13.66 12.17
CA ALA A 10 -32.95 -12.83 10.96
C ALA A 10 -32.37 -11.44 11.27
N SER A 11 -32.76 -10.83 12.39
CA SER A 11 -32.21 -9.54 12.81
C SER A 11 -30.74 -9.63 13.22
N ALA A 12 -30.35 -10.70 13.95
CA ALA A 12 -28.95 -10.93 14.32
C ALA A 12 -28.07 -11.24 13.11
N GLN A 13 -28.57 -11.94 12.10
CA GLN A 13 -27.86 -12.23 10.86
C GLN A 13 -27.70 -10.97 10.00
N THR A 14 -28.72 -10.16 9.90
CA THR A 14 -28.67 -8.86 9.20
C THR A 14 -27.69 -7.91 9.87
N GLU A 15 -27.65 -7.85 11.20
CA GLU A 15 -26.71 -7.02 11.96
C GLU A 15 -25.26 -7.50 11.77
N ARG A 16 -25.01 -8.81 11.78
CA ARG A 16 -23.67 -9.38 11.51
C ARG A 16 -23.19 -9.05 10.09
N LEU A 17 -24.08 -9.12 9.10
CA LEU A 17 -23.76 -8.72 7.72
C LEU A 17 -23.42 -7.23 7.63
N ARG A 18 -24.20 -6.35 8.26
CA ARG A 18 -23.93 -4.90 8.30
C ARG A 18 -22.62 -4.56 9.02
N VAL A 19 -22.31 -5.26 10.10
CA VAL A 19 -21.02 -5.09 10.82
C VAL A 19 -19.87 -5.56 9.95
N GLY A 20 -20.00 -6.69 9.24
CA GLY A 20 -19.01 -7.19 8.29
C GLY A 20 -18.76 -6.22 7.13
N GLU A 21 -19.81 -5.67 6.53
CA GLU A 21 -19.71 -4.67 5.46
C GLU A 21 -19.06 -3.36 5.93
N ARG A 22 -19.38 -2.87 7.12
CA ARG A 22 -18.72 -1.68 7.72
C ARG A 22 -17.26 -1.93 7.99
N SER A 23 -16.90 -3.08 8.55
CA SER A 23 -15.51 -3.45 8.81
C SER A 23 -14.71 -3.50 7.52
N SER A 24 -15.25 -4.10 6.47
CA SER A 24 -14.64 -4.15 5.14
C SER A 24 -14.43 -2.75 4.54
N GLY A 25 -15.40 -1.84 4.65
CA GLY A 25 -15.28 -0.47 4.17
C GLY A 25 -14.21 0.34 4.91
N ILE A 26 -14.13 0.18 6.24
CA ILE A 26 -13.09 0.82 7.07
C ILE A 26 -11.70 0.30 6.68
N ASP A 27 -11.55 -1.01 6.49
CA ASP A 27 -10.28 -1.62 6.10
C ASP A 27 -9.85 -1.20 4.69
N GLN A 28 -10.78 -1.12 3.73
CA GLN A 28 -10.48 -0.61 2.38
C GLN A 28 -9.95 0.83 2.43
N LEU A 29 -10.60 1.70 3.22
CA LEU A 29 -10.15 3.08 3.41
C LEU A 29 -8.79 3.16 4.10
N ALA A 30 -8.54 2.31 5.09
CA ALA A 30 -7.26 2.24 5.79
C ALA A 30 -6.13 1.79 4.86
N LEU A 31 -6.37 0.80 3.98
CA LEU A 31 -5.42 0.34 2.99
C LEU A 31 -5.15 1.41 1.91
N LYS A 32 -6.16 2.15 1.48
CA LYS A 32 -5.95 3.30 0.57
C LYS A 32 -5.08 4.37 1.23
N LYS A 33 -5.40 4.73 2.47
CA LYS A 33 -4.63 5.69 3.25
C LYS A 33 -3.18 5.24 3.46
N LEU A 34 -2.95 3.94 3.68
CA LEU A 34 -1.60 3.37 3.84
C LEU A 34 -0.74 3.64 2.60
N VAL A 35 -1.25 3.36 1.40
CA VAL A 35 -0.53 3.57 0.14
C VAL A 35 -0.33 5.06 -0.15
N ASP A 36 -1.33 5.90 0.10
CA ASP A 36 -1.22 7.34 -0.11
C ASP A 36 -0.22 7.96 0.88
N THR A 37 -0.21 7.51 2.14
CA THR A 37 0.76 7.96 3.14
C THR A 37 2.18 7.58 2.74
N PHE A 38 2.39 6.36 2.23
CA PHE A 38 3.69 5.95 1.70
C PHE A 38 4.21 6.93 0.64
N SER A 39 3.38 7.32 -0.31
CA SER A 39 3.72 8.24 -1.39
C SER A 39 4.00 9.66 -0.87
N ASN A 40 3.14 10.17 0.01
CA ASN A 40 3.33 11.50 0.62
C ASN A 40 4.65 11.60 1.40
N LEU A 41 5.03 10.54 2.12
CA LEU A 41 6.30 10.48 2.85
C LEU A 41 7.51 10.39 1.91
N ALA A 42 7.38 9.68 0.78
CA ALA A 42 8.41 9.66 -0.26
C ALA A 42 8.66 11.05 -0.84
N ASP A 43 7.60 11.82 -1.11
CA ASP A 43 7.69 13.16 -1.71
C ASP A 43 8.46 14.14 -0.82
N VAL A 44 8.38 13.99 0.50
CA VAL A 44 9.15 14.78 1.47
C VAL A 44 10.42 14.06 1.96
N LYS A 45 10.73 12.88 1.42
CA LYS A 45 11.89 12.04 1.73
C LYS A 45 11.97 11.62 3.19
N ASP A 46 10.84 11.51 3.88
CA ASP A 46 10.76 10.99 5.24
C ASP A 46 10.74 9.44 5.23
N VAL A 47 11.90 8.87 4.91
CA VAL A 47 12.07 7.41 4.83
C VAL A 47 11.89 6.74 6.19
N LYS A 48 12.25 7.42 7.27
CA LYS A 48 12.06 6.88 8.62
C LYS A 48 10.59 6.57 8.89
N SER A 49 9.71 7.53 8.61
CA SER A 49 8.26 7.34 8.77
C SER A 49 7.70 6.36 7.72
N GLN A 50 8.29 6.28 6.52
CA GLN A 50 7.90 5.24 5.56
C GLN A 50 8.11 3.83 6.10
N MET A 51 9.19 3.59 6.87
CA MET A 51 9.47 2.27 7.43
C MET A 51 8.46 1.84 8.49
N ASP A 52 7.73 2.77 9.11
CA ASP A 52 6.63 2.46 10.02
C ASP A 52 5.37 1.91 9.32
N LEU A 53 5.36 1.95 8.00
CA LEU A 53 4.28 1.41 7.15
C LEU A 53 4.51 -0.05 6.75
N PHE A 54 5.70 -0.59 7.04
CA PHE A 54 6.10 -1.95 6.69
C PHE A 54 6.18 -2.86 7.91
N THR A 55 6.06 -4.17 7.68
CA THR A 55 6.44 -5.17 8.70
C THR A 55 7.96 -5.23 8.82
N ASP A 56 8.48 -5.73 9.95
CA ASP A 56 9.93 -5.81 10.18
C ASP A 56 10.64 -6.71 9.16
N ASP A 57 9.95 -7.77 8.71
CA ASP A 57 10.40 -8.75 7.72
C ASP A 57 9.92 -8.45 6.29
N ALA A 58 9.50 -7.21 6.02
CA ALA A 58 8.94 -6.84 4.72
C ALA A 58 9.91 -7.10 3.56
N GLU A 59 9.35 -7.34 2.38
CA GLU A 59 10.08 -7.44 1.14
C GLU A 59 9.59 -6.41 0.13
N VAL A 60 10.52 -5.77 -0.58
CA VAL A 60 10.21 -4.90 -1.72
C VAL A 60 10.93 -5.40 -2.95
N HIS A 61 10.16 -5.70 -3.98
CA HIS A 61 10.63 -6.10 -5.30
C HIS A 61 10.32 -4.96 -6.28
N SER A 62 11.33 -4.41 -6.93
CA SER A 62 11.14 -3.34 -7.92
C SER A 62 11.56 -3.83 -9.29
N LYS A 63 10.69 -3.60 -10.28
CA LYS A 63 10.94 -3.94 -11.68
C LYS A 63 10.75 -2.70 -12.56
N ALA A 64 11.81 -2.36 -13.30
CA ALA A 64 11.80 -1.32 -14.32
C ALA A 64 12.51 -1.86 -15.59
N GLY A 65 11.73 -2.22 -16.60
CA GLY A 65 12.25 -2.94 -17.78
C GLY A 65 12.82 -4.31 -17.36
N GLU A 66 14.08 -4.55 -17.71
CA GLU A 66 14.80 -5.78 -17.35
C GLU A 66 15.49 -5.69 -15.96
N HIS A 67 15.56 -4.48 -15.39
CA HIS A 67 16.18 -4.30 -14.09
C HIS A 67 15.22 -4.75 -12.98
N VAL A 68 15.68 -5.68 -12.16
CA VAL A 68 14.95 -6.18 -10.99
C VAL A 68 15.83 -6.02 -9.75
N SER A 69 15.29 -5.43 -8.70
CA SER A 69 15.93 -5.34 -7.39
C SER A 69 15.04 -5.94 -6.32
N VAL A 70 15.64 -6.57 -5.33
CA VAL A 70 14.94 -7.17 -4.18
C VAL A 70 15.60 -6.66 -2.90
N MET A 71 14.79 -6.11 -2.01
CA MET A 71 15.21 -5.61 -0.70
C MET A 71 14.41 -6.33 0.38
N LYS A 72 15.06 -6.76 1.44
CA LYS A 72 14.46 -7.53 2.54
C LYS A 72 14.75 -6.90 3.89
N GLY A 73 13.69 -6.74 4.67
CA GLY A 73 13.73 -6.11 5.98
C GLY A 73 13.80 -4.59 5.94
N LYS A 74 13.29 -3.94 6.98
CA LYS A 74 13.20 -2.47 7.07
C LYS A 74 14.53 -1.75 6.90
N GLU A 75 15.63 -2.32 7.40
CA GLU A 75 16.95 -1.69 7.33
C GLU A 75 17.41 -1.59 5.87
N GLN A 76 17.37 -2.69 5.13
CA GLN A 76 17.77 -2.71 3.73
C GLN A 76 16.83 -1.86 2.85
N ILE A 77 15.51 -1.96 3.08
CA ILE A 77 14.52 -1.17 2.35
C ILE A 77 14.72 0.32 2.62
N GLY A 78 14.87 0.71 3.89
CA GLY A 78 15.05 2.10 4.28
C GLY A 78 16.33 2.70 3.71
N LYS A 79 17.44 1.96 3.76
CA LYS A 79 18.70 2.41 3.15
C LYS A 79 18.55 2.62 1.64
N ALA A 80 17.97 1.66 0.93
CA ALA A 80 17.79 1.74 -0.51
C ALA A 80 16.86 2.91 -0.91
N PHE A 81 15.79 3.15 -0.17
CA PHE A 81 14.88 4.28 -0.42
C PHE A 81 15.57 5.62 -0.16
N ALA A 82 16.32 5.74 0.96
CA ALA A 82 17.05 6.95 1.29
C ALA A 82 18.10 7.29 0.22
N ASP A 83 18.89 6.31 -0.18
CA ASP A 83 19.93 6.48 -1.20
C ASP A 83 19.31 6.89 -2.55
N TYR A 84 18.19 6.26 -2.94
CA TYR A 84 17.51 6.55 -4.19
C TYR A 84 16.85 7.95 -4.21
N LEU A 85 16.09 8.28 -3.17
CA LEU A 85 15.37 9.57 -3.08
C LEU A 85 16.34 10.76 -2.97
N ALA A 86 17.54 10.55 -2.41
CA ALA A 86 18.58 11.58 -2.32
C ALA A 86 19.11 12.03 -3.69
N LEU A 87 18.92 11.24 -4.75
CA LEU A 87 19.36 11.59 -6.12
C LEU A 87 18.51 12.68 -6.76
N PHE A 88 17.36 13.03 -6.19
CA PHE A 88 16.39 13.92 -6.82
C PHE A 88 16.15 15.18 -5.98
N ASP A 89 15.98 16.31 -6.65
CA ASP A 89 15.57 17.57 -6.02
C ASP A 89 14.07 17.58 -5.73
N VAL A 90 13.29 16.98 -6.65
CA VAL A 90 11.83 16.83 -6.53
C VAL A 90 11.44 15.38 -6.70
N VAL A 91 10.62 14.91 -5.78
CA VAL A 91 9.90 13.64 -5.85
C VAL A 91 8.42 13.96 -5.76
N TYR A 92 7.64 13.48 -6.72
CA TYR A 92 6.20 13.72 -6.76
C TYR A 92 5.46 12.48 -7.19
N HIS A 93 4.56 11.99 -6.34
CA HIS A 93 3.68 10.87 -6.62
C HIS A 93 2.25 11.35 -6.82
N LEU A 94 1.59 10.76 -7.80
CA LEU A 94 0.15 10.82 -7.97
C LEU A 94 -0.40 9.39 -7.97
N ASN A 95 -1.07 8.99 -6.89
CA ASN A 95 -1.70 7.69 -6.82
C ASN A 95 -3.07 7.72 -7.49
N GLY A 96 -3.33 6.70 -8.29
CA GLY A 96 -4.60 6.49 -8.95
C GLY A 96 -5.51 5.52 -8.19
N GLN A 97 -6.20 4.68 -8.97
CA GLN A 97 -7.12 3.68 -8.46
C GLN A 97 -6.41 2.61 -7.62
N GLN A 98 -7.14 2.09 -6.65
CA GLN A 98 -6.75 0.95 -5.86
C GLN A 98 -7.90 -0.07 -5.82
N THR A 99 -7.56 -1.34 -5.97
CA THR A 99 -8.45 -2.47 -5.68
C THR A 99 -7.79 -3.34 -4.61
N VAL A 100 -8.58 -3.83 -3.67
CA VAL A 100 -8.09 -4.70 -2.58
C VAL A 100 -9.03 -5.87 -2.37
N GLU A 101 -8.45 -7.01 -2.02
CA GLU A 101 -9.15 -8.21 -1.55
C GLU A 101 -8.72 -8.45 -0.10
N ILE A 102 -9.69 -8.45 0.82
CA ILE A 102 -9.45 -8.53 2.27
C ILE A 102 -9.98 -9.86 2.78
N ASP A 103 -9.13 -10.57 3.50
CA ASP A 103 -9.46 -11.81 4.19
C ASP A 103 -8.97 -11.74 5.65
N GLY A 104 -9.87 -11.36 6.57
CA GLY A 104 -9.55 -11.15 7.98
C GLY A 104 -8.45 -10.11 8.18
N ASP A 105 -7.33 -10.54 8.74
CA ASP A 105 -6.16 -9.70 9.03
C ASP A 105 -5.10 -9.71 7.91
N THR A 106 -5.44 -10.24 6.75
CA THR A 106 -4.60 -10.22 5.55
C THR A 106 -5.34 -9.57 4.38
N ALA A 107 -4.61 -8.96 3.47
CA ALA A 107 -5.16 -8.42 2.24
C ALA A 107 -4.12 -8.43 1.13
N THR A 108 -4.60 -8.42 -0.11
CA THR A 108 -3.80 -8.11 -1.29
C THR A 108 -4.40 -6.90 -2.01
N GLY A 109 -3.57 -6.15 -2.73
CA GLY A 109 -4.06 -4.99 -3.46
C GLY A 109 -3.21 -4.62 -4.65
N ILE A 110 -3.85 -3.93 -5.58
CA ILE A 110 -3.20 -3.30 -6.72
C ILE A 110 -3.49 -1.81 -6.65
N SER A 111 -2.43 -0.99 -6.65
CA SER A 111 -2.52 0.47 -6.65
C SER A 111 -1.74 1.03 -7.83
N TYR A 112 -2.32 1.99 -8.53
CA TYR A 112 -1.63 2.70 -9.61
C TYR A 112 -0.91 3.91 -9.08
N CYS A 113 0.27 4.18 -9.61
CA CYS A 113 1.04 5.37 -9.30
C CYS A 113 1.62 6.00 -10.57
N PHE A 114 1.71 7.31 -10.55
CA PHE A 114 2.48 8.10 -11.50
C PHE A 114 3.51 8.90 -10.71
N VAL A 115 4.77 8.76 -11.09
CA VAL A 115 5.89 9.34 -10.34
C VAL A 115 6.65 10.30 -11.24
N THR A 116 6.88 11.52 -10.77
CA THR A 116 7.78 12.48 -11.39
C THR A 116 9.01 12.68 -10.50
N LEU A 117 10.18 12.49 -11.08
CA LEU A 117 11.47 12.64 -10.41
C LEU A 117 12.28 13.70 -11.15
N ILE A 118 12.72 14.75 -10.45
CA ILE A 118 13.55 15.81 -11.02
C ILE A 118 14.88 15.85 -10.27
N GLY A 119 15.97 15.75 -11.00
CA GLY A 119 17.32 15.83 -10.45
C GLY A 119 18.34 16.02 -11.55
N ASN A 120 19.44 16.71 -11.26
CA ASN A 120 20.50 17.02 -12.23
C ASN A 120 19.97 17.68 -13.53
N GLY A 121 18.95 18.53 -13.42
CA GLY A 121 18.34 19.21 -14.56
C GLY A 121 17.50 18.31 -15.48
N LYS A 122 17.27 17.06 -15.10
CA LYS A 122 16.45 16.09 -15.86
C LYS A 122 15.15 15.81 -15.12
N ARG A 123 14.08 15.61 -15.90
CA ARG A 123 12.77 15.20 -15.41
C ARG A 123 12.42 13.83 -15.96
N ASN A 124 12.27 12.87 -15.09
CA ASN A 124 11.81 11.52 -15.42
C ASN A 124 10.38 11.33 -14.92
N GLN A 125 9.52 10.73 -15.73
CA GLN A 125 8.15 10.40 -15.38
C GLN A 125 7.89 8.92 -15.63
N SER A 126 7.33 8.24 -14.66
CA SER A 126 7.06 6.80 -14.74
C SER A 126 5.64 6.51 -14.29
N GLY A 127 4.96 5.65 -15.03
CA GLY A 127 3.69 5.07 -14.64
C GLY A 127 3.86 3.62 -14.23
N GLY A 128 3.29 3.25 -13.11
CA GLY A 128 3.45 1.90 -12.58
C GLY A 128 2.30 1.44 -11.70
N ARG A 129 2.47 0.22 -11.21
CA ARG A 129 1.54 -0.43 -10.28
C ARG A 129 2.32 -1.02 -9.12
N TYR A 130 1.78 -0.86 -7.93
CA TYR A 130 2.16 -1.62 -6.74
C TYR A 130 1.24 -2.82 -6.60
N HIS A 131 1.81 -4.00 -6.51
CA HIS A 131 1.12 -5.21 -6.08
C HIS A 131 1.55 -5.48 -4.65
N ASP A 132 0.65 -5.25 -3.71
CA ASP A 132 0.96 -5.29 -2.29
C ASP A 132 0.28 -6.47 -1.62
N THR A 133 0.99 -7.07 -0.67
CA THR A 133 0.42 -7.95 0.35
C THR A 133 0.48 -7.20 1.68
N TYR A 134 -0.65 -7.17 2.38
CA TYR A 134 -0.81 -6.46 3.64
C TYR A 134 -1.13 -7.44 4.78
N VAL A 135 -0.75 -7.06 5.98
CA VAL A 135 -1.16 -7.74 7.22
C VAL A 135 -1.61 -6.71 8.25
N LYS A 136 -2.61 -7.07 9.05
CA LYS A 136 -3.07 -6.25 10.17
C LYS A 136 -2.42 -6.75 11.45
N GLN A 137 -1.62 -5.91 12.09
CA GLN A 137 -0.95 -6.20 13.36
C GLN A 137 -1.37 -5.14 14.38
N ASN A 138 -1.87 -5.59 15.53
CA ASN A 138 -2.36 -4.70 16.59
C ASN A 138 -3.36 -3.64 16.07
N GLY A 139 -4.27 -4.05 15.19
CA GLY A 139 -5.28 -3.18 14.58
C GLY A 139 -4.78 -2.23 13.49
N LYS A 140 -3.49 -2.29 13.13
CA LYS A 140 -2.88 -1.44 12.10
C LYS A 140 -2.49 -2.26 10.87
N TRP A 141 -2.92 -1.83 9.70
CA TRP A 141 -2.47 -2.40 8.43
C TRP A 141 -1.04 -1.99 8.10
N LEU A 142 -0.22 -2.97 7.69
CA LEU A 142 1.17 -2.81 7.29
C LEU A 142 1.42 -3.51 5.95
N ILE A 143 2.38 -3.00 5.19
CA ILE A 143 2.87 -3.63 3.96
C ILE A 143 3.84 -4.74 4.35
N LYS A 144 3.50 -5.98 4.02
CA LYS A 144 4.38 -7.14 4.19
C LYS A 144 5.25 -7.39 2.96
N ARG A 145 4.67 -7.19 1.77
CA ARG A 145 5.39 -7.32 0.50
C ARG A 145 4.86 -6.29 -0.49
N ARG A 146 5.75 -5.66 -1.20
CA ARG A 146 5.45 -4.77 -2.32
C ARG A 146 6.19 -5.23 -3.57
N GLU A 147 5.48 -5.36 -4.68
CA GLU A 147 6.04 -5.48 -6.01
C GLU A 147 5.74 -4.21 -6.79
N SER A 148 6.77 -3.42 -7.09
CA SER A 148 6.67 -2.19 -7.88
C SER A 148 6.98 -2.52 -9.33
N ASN A 149 5.98 -2.42 -10.21
CA ASN A 149 6.11 -2.66 -11.63
C ASN A 149 5.94 -1.34 -12.40
N PHE A 150 7.05 -0.74 -12.84
CA PHE A 150 7.03 0.44 -13.70
C PHE A 150 6.84 0.00 -15.14
N MET A 151 5.72 0.40 -15.72
CA MET A 151 5.27 -0.03 -17.06
C MET A 151 5.89 0.80 -18.17
N PHE A 152 6.19 2.05 -17.88
CA PHE A 152 6.86 2.96 -18.78
C PHE A 152 7.61 4.05 -18.00
N THR A 153 8.63 4.61 -18.64
CA THR A 153 9.36 5.79 -18.17
C THR A 153 9.61 6.70 -19.37
N THR A 154 9.33 8.00 -19.20
CA THR A 154 9.70 9.05 -20.14
C THR A 154 10.77 9.95 -19.53
N VAL A 155 11.75 10.35 -20.31
CA VAL A 155 12.89 11.18 -19.89
C VAL A 155 12.78 12.56 -20.54
#